data_fe0bf4753c714c5b1cb3a97aff1aba11
#
_entry.id   fe0bf4753c714c5b1cb3a97aff1aba11
#
_cell.length_a   1.000
_cell.length_b   1.000
_cell.length_c   1.000
_cell.angle_alpha   90.00
_cell.angle_beta   90.00
_cell.angle_gamma   90.00
#
_symmetry.space_group_name_H-M   'P 1'
#
loop_
_entity.id
_entity.type
_entity.pdbx_description
1 polymer ?
#
loop_
_entity_poly.entity_id
_entity_poly.type
_entity_poly.pdbx_seq_one_letter_code
_entity_poly.pdbx_strand_id
1 'polypeptide(L)'
;MTTTLYRNGKVFTGTGPDHFTSAFEVTDGVFSWVGEESDAPYKADSDVDLSGATVIPGLIEAHEHALIVAGIANSTACTIPAVTDIPSMIEALRKNPSYGKGPDRWITGWGYDETKLAEHRTPTRHDLDLVSTTQPIYIIRSDCHSGICNTKALELAGVTRDTPDPAVGAFGREADGTPNGILFELEANARVRSLAEKPDFESVVKVIAGSARHFHERGYSVVTEMMARRSPLNTLEAFRAAEPLGFDLQAALYLVWEGGEDDRGMADITENEK
;
A
#
# COMPACT_ATOMS: atom_id res chain seq x y z
N MET A 1 23.96 -6.41 -28.42
CA MET A 1 22.53 -6.78 -28.53
C MET A 1 22.45 -8.26 -28.24
N THR A 2 21.61 -8.60 -27.28
CA THR A 2 21.39 -10.00 -26.89
C THR A 2 19.96 -10.39 -27.26
N THR A 3 19.82 -11.44 -28.06
CA THR A 3 18.55 -11.92 -28.60
C THR A 3 18.23 -13.28 -28.02
N THR A 4 17.02 -13.42 -27.45
CA THR A 4 16.50 -14.68 -26.91
C THR A 4 15.21 -15.07 -27.63
N LEU A 5 15.18 -16.27 -28.20
CA LEU A 5 13.97 -16.88 -28.75
C LEU A 5 13.28 -17.71 -27.69
N TYR A 6 12.00 -17.47 -27.48
CA TYR A 6 11.09 -18.27 -26.66
C TYR A 6 10.15 -19.05 -27.56
N ARG A 7 10.15 -20.36 -27.49
CA ARG A 7 9.39 -21.26 -28.38
C ARG A 7 8.60 -22.33 -27.63
N ASN A 8 7.79 -23.08 -28.38
CA ASN A 8 6.98 -24.17 -27.84
C ASN A 8 6.06 -23.68 -26.70
N GLY A 9 5.43 -22.52 -26.87
CA GLY A 9 4.51 -21.92 -25.90
C GLY A 9 3.09 -21.77 -26.43
N LYS A 10 2.21 -21.29 -25.57
CA LYS A 10 0.90 -20.73 -25.93
C LYS A 10 0.92 -19.26 -25.55
N VAL A 11 1.32 -18.41 -26.51
CA VAL A 11 1.58 -16.98 -26.28
C VAL A 11 0.37 -16.15 -26.65
N PHE A 12 -0.26 -15.51 -25.65
CA PHE A 12 -1.36 -14.57 -25.86
C PHE A 12 -0.83 -13.24 -26.37
N THR A 13 -1.23 -12.83 -27.57
CA THR A 13 -0.69 -11.63 -28.22
C THR A 13 -1.39 -10.33 -27.79
N GLY A 14 -2.57 -10.42 -27.20
CA GLY A 14 -3.39 -9.25 -26.82
C GLY A 14 -4.06 -8.54 -28.00
N THR A 15 -3.90 -9.02 -29.24
CA THR A 15 -4.49 -8.38 -30.45
C THR A 15 -5.95 -8.80 -30.69
N GLY A 16 -6.48 -9.71 -29.87
CA GLY A 16 -7.87 -10.19 -29.89
C GLY A 16 -8.08 -11.24 -28.81
N PRO A 17 -9.33 -11.60 -28.47
CA PRO A 17 -9.65 -12.46 -27.34
C PRO A 17 -9.07 -13.88 -27.44
N ASP A 18 -8.89 -14.41 -28.65
CA ASP A 18 -8.41 -15.76 -28.90
C ASP A 18 -7.15 -15.78 -29.79
N HIS A 19 -6.40 -14.67 -29.82
CA HIS A 19 -5.19 -14.58 -30.64
C HIS A 19 -4.00 -15.09 -29.84
N PHE A 20 -3.61 -16.32 -30.16
CA PHE A 20 -2.43 -16.99 -29.61
C PHE A 20 -1.44 -17.29 -30.72
N THR A 21 -0.18 -17.37 -30.37
CA THR A 21 0.93 -17.86 -31.20
C THR A 21 1.81 -18.78 -30.39
N SER A 22 2.83 -19.39 -31.02
CA SER A 22 3.66 -20.42 -30.37
C SER A 22 5.04 -19.94 -29.94
N ALA A 23 5.50 -18.76 -30.42
CA ALA A 23 6.83 -18.26 -30.10
C ALA A 23 6.93 -16.73 -30.15
N PHE A 24 8.00 -16.18 -29.55
CA PHE A 24 8.39 -14.79 -29.65
C PHE A 24 9.89 -14.61 -29.42
N GLU A 25 10.44 -13.53 -29.93
CA GLU A 25 11.84 -13.15 -29.77
C GLU A 25 11.95 -11.81 -29.03
N VAL A 26 12.91 -11.74 -28.12
CA VAL A 26 13.24 -10.52 -27.36
C VAL A 26 14.69 -10.14 -27.64
N THR A 27 14.90 -8.91 -28.10
CA THR A 27 16.23 -8.32 -28.30
C THR A 27 16.37 -7.10 -27.38
N ASP A 28 17.36 -7.15 -26.47
CA ASP A 28 17.64 -6.06 -25.51
C ASP A 28 16.37 -5.59 -24.74
N GLY A 29 15.51 -6.55 -24.31
CA GLY A 29 14.31 -6.26 -23.54
C GLY A 29 13.06 -5.86 -24.34
N VAL A 30 13.15 -5.84 -25.69
CA VAL A 30 12.05 -5.47 -26.58
C VAL A 30 11.65 -6.65 -27.45
N PHE A 31 10.35 -6.86 -27.66
CA PHE A 31 9.88 -7.85 -28.64
C PHE A 31 10.36 -7.47 -30.03
N SER A 32 11.26 -8.26 -30.61
CA SER A 32 11.77 -8.10 -31.96
C SER A 32 10.96 -8.89 -32.99
N TRP A 33 10.30 -9.95 -32.54
CA TRP A 33 9.42 -10.77 -33.37
C TRP A 33 8.41 -11.52 -32.49
N VAL A 34 7.19 -11.78 -33.03
CA VAL A 34 6.13 -12.60 -32.42
C VAL A 34 5.39 -13.34 -33.53
N GLY A 35 5.27 -14.68 -33.44
CA GLY A 35 4.64 -15.46 -34.48
C GLY A 35 4.63 -16.96 -34.18
N GLU A 36 4.32 -17.75 -35.23
CA GLU A 36 4.38 -19.21 -35.11
C GLU A 36 5.83 -19.69 -35.10
N GLU A 37 6.14 -20.69 -34.27
CA GLU A 37 7.50 -21.24 -34.14
C GLU A 37 8.11 -21.65 -35.49
N SER A 38 7.29 -22.15 -36.44
CA SER A 38 7.73 -22.50 -37.80
C SER A 38 8.33 -21.35 -38.58
N ASP A 39 7.96 -20.12 -38.25
CA ASP A 39 8.34 -18.89 -38.94
C ASP A 39 9.39 -18.10 -38.15
N ALA A 40 9.90 -18.68 -37.06
CA ALA A 40 10.83 -18.02 -36.16
C ALA A 40 12.17 -17.68 -36.82
N PRO A 41 12.82 -16.54 -36.48
CA PRO A 41 14.16 -16.21 -36.94
C PRO A 41 15.18 -17.26 -36.47
N TYR A 42 16.07 -17.68 -37.40
CA TYR A 42 17.06 -18.73 -37.11
C TYR A 42 18.33 -18.28 -36.34
N LYS A 43 18.39 -17.04 -35.85
CA LYS A 43 19.62 -16.48 -35.26
C LYS A 43 19.31 -15.76 -33.92
N ALA A 44 18.99 -16.51 -32.91
CA ALA A 44 19.01 -16.01 -31.55
C ALA A 44 20.31 -16.40 -30.82
N ASP A 45 20.75 -15.58 -29.88
CA ASP A 45 21.91 -15.86 -29.03
C ASP A 45 21.59 -16.93 -27.98
N SER A 46 20.32 -17.03 -27.59
CA SER A 46 19.80 -18.06 -26.69
C SER A 46 18.40 -18.52 -27.09
N ASP A 47 18.03 -19.71 -26.63
CA ASP A 47 16.77 -20.38 -26.94
C ASP A 47 16.16 -20.91 -25.64
N VAL A 48 14.88 -20.61 -25.40
CA VAL A 48 14.11 -21.02 -24.22
C VAL A 48 12.92 -21.84 -24.68
N ASP A 49 12.89 -23.12 -24.32
CA ASP A 49 11.73 -23.97 -24.52
C ASP A 49 10.69 -23.70 -23.40
N LEU A 50 9.54 -23.18 -23.76
CA LEU A 50 8.44 -22.91 -22.86
C LEU A 50 7.67 -24.16 -22.46
N SER A 51 7.97 -25.32 -23.08
CA SER A 51 7.38 -26.61 -22.76
C SER A 51 5.83 -26.62 -22.70
N GLY A 52 5.20 -25.88 -23.59
CA GLY A 52 3.75 -25.73 -23.70
C GLY A 52 3.15 -24.74 -22.68
N ALA A 53 3.97 -24.03 -21.92
CA ALA A 53 3.48 -23.02 -20.97
C ALA A 53 2.70 -21.91 -21.66
N THR A 54 1.69 -21.37 -20.98
CA THR A 54 0.98 -20.19 -21.44
C THR A 54 1.73 -18.93 -21.02
N VAL A 55 1.98 -18.06 -21.99
CA VAL A 55 2.56 -16.73 -21.76
C VAL A 55 1.48 -15.67 -21.95
N ILE A 56 1.37 -14.79 -20.99
CA ILE A 56 0.47 -13.63 -21.00
C ILE A 56 1.27 -12.37 -20.72
N PRO A 57 0.78 -11.16 -21.11
CA PRO A 57 1.35 -9.91 -20.62
C PRO A 57 1.38 -9.87 -19.09
N GLY A 58 2.37 -9.22 -18.53
CA GLY A 58 2.41 -8.97 -17.09
C GLY A 58 1.16 -8.23 -16.62
N LEU A 59 0.68 -8.56 -15.44
CA LEU A 59 -0.48 -7.91 -14.85
C LEU A 59 -0.15 -6.47 -14.46
N ILE A 60 -1.16 -5.62 -14.54
CA ILE A 60 -1.08 -4.22 -14.11
C ILE A 60 -1.90 -4.08 -12.83
N GLU A 61 -1.26 -3.72 -11.71
CA GLU A 61 -1.97 -3.28 -10.51
C GLU A 61 -2.41 -1.83 -10.72
N ALA A 62 -3.70 -1.66 -10.99
CA ALA A 62 -4.25 -0.38 -11.41
C ALA A 62 -4.58 0.58 -10.25
N HIS A 63 -4.53 0.11 -9.00
CA HIS A 63 -4.87 0.92 -7.82
C HIS A 63 -4.15 0.42 -6.57
N GLU A 64 -3.05 1.07 -6.20
CA GLU A 64 -2.26 0.70 -5.04
C GLU A 64 -1.81 1.97 -4.29
N HIS A 65 -1.35 1.79 -3.07
CA HIS A 65 -0.87 2.86 -2.19
C HIS A 65 0.44 2.44 -1.51
N ALA A 66 1.55 2.46 -2.25
CA ALA A 66 2.87 2.09 -1.74
C ALA A 66 3.28 2.88 -0.49
N LEU A 67 2.92 4.16 -0.42
CA LEU A 67 3.19 5.00 0.76
C LEU A 67 2.38 4.59 1.98
N ILE A 68 1.13 4.12 1.80
CA ILE A 68 0.33 3.59 2.91
C ILE A 68 0.95 2.28 3.39
N VAL A 69 1.31 1.38 2.46
CA VAL A 69 1.98 0.11 2.79
C VAL A 69 3.29 0.38 3.53
N ALA A 70 4.09 1.34 3.09
CA ALA A 70 5.31 1.74 3.80
C ALA A 70 5.01 2.25 5.22
N GLY A 71 3.95 3.04 5.36
CA GLY A 71 3.52 3.58 6.67
C GLY A 71 3.03 2.52 7.66
N ILE A 72 2.60 1.37 7.18
CA ILE A 72 2.12 0.25 8.03
C ILE A 72 3.12 -0.89 8.17
N ALA A 73 4.31 -0.80 7.58
CA ALA A 73 5.31 -1.87 7.57
C ALA A 73 5.71 -2.36 8.98
N ASN A 74 5.72 -1.46 9.97
CA ASN A 74 6.00 -1.75 11.37
C ASN A 74 4.73 -1.85 12.23
N SER A 75 3.55 -1.80 11.61
CA SER A 75 2.26 -1.88 12.27
C SER A 75 1.78 -3.32 12.41
N THR A 76 0.99 -3.58 13.43
CA THR A 76 0.38 -4.90 13.65
C THR A 76 -0.74 -5.14 12.62
N ALA A 77 -0.66 -6.24 11.88
CA ALA A 77 -1.78 -6.69 11.05
C ALA A 77 -2.93 -7.18 11.94
N CYS A 78 -4.07 -6.50 11.88
CA CYS A 78 -5.29 -6.84 12.61
C CYS A 78 -6.31 -7.53 11.68
N THR A 79 -5.83 -8.46 10.84
CA THR A 79 -6.60 -9.13 9.79
C THR A 79 -6.75 -10.62 10.07
N ILE A 80 -7.77 -11.24 9.47
CA ILE A 80 -7.87 -12.70 9.43
C ILE A 80 -6.68 -13.32 8.64
N PRO A 81 -6.24 -14.55 8.94
CA PRO A 81 -6.79 -15.43 9.99
C PRO A 81 -6.22 -15.18 11.40
N ALA A 82 -5.28 -14.26 11.57
CA ALA A 82 -4.59 -14.05 12.85
C ALA A 82 -5.45 -13.32 13.89
N VAL A 83 -6.33 -12.42 13.42
CA VAL A 83 -7.23 -11.65 14.29
C VAL A 83 -8.67 -11.95 13.86
N THR A 84 -9.41 -12.65 14.73
CA THR A 84 -10.80 -13.08 14.50
C THR A 84 -11.78 -12.51 15.51
N ASP A 85 -11.28 -11.88 16.58
CA ASP A 85 -12.03 -11.28 17.66
C ASP A 85 -11.22 -10.17 18.35
N ILE A 86 -11.84 -9.42 19.23
CA ILE A 86 -11.18 -8.33 19.98
C ILE A 86 -10.07 -8.88 20.92
N PRO A 87 -10.23 -10.00 21.64
CA PRO A 87 -9.13 -10.58 22.41
C PRO A 87 -7.89 -10.91 21.60
N SER A 88 -8.02 -11.54 20.44
CA SER A 88 -6.88 -11.83 19.55
C SER A 88 -6.23 -10.56 18.98
N MET A 89 -7.01 -9.50 18.74
CA MET A 89 -6.48 -8.18 18.37
C MET A 89 -5.61 -7.60 19.48
N ILE A 90 -6.08 -7.65 20.74
CA ILE A 90 -5.32 -7.19 21.91
C ILE A 90 -3.99 -7.95 22.02
N GLU A 91 -4.02 -9.27 21.88
CA GLU A 91 -2.80 -10.09 21.92
C GLU A 91 -1.84 -9.77 20.76
N ALA A 92 -2.36 -9.54 19.56
CA ALA A 92 -1.56 -9.15 18.41
C ALA A 92 -0.86 -7.80 18.66
N LEU A 93 -1.58 -6.81 19.19
CA LEU A 93 -1.02 -5.50 19.51
C LEU A 93 0.04 -5.55 20.61
N ARG A 94 -0.08 -6.44 21.59
CA ARG A 94 0.95 -6.67 22.61
C ARG A 94 2.24 -7.27 22.06
N LYS A 95 2.20 -7.86 20.86
CA LYS A 95 3.38 -8.36 20.13
C LYS A 95 4.01 -7.31 19.22
N ASN A 96 3.42 -6.11 19.11
CA ASN A 96 3.98 -5.02 18.33
C ASN A 96 5.38 -4.65 18.86
N PRO A 97 6.37 -4.41 17.98
CA PRO A 97 7.73 -4.03 18.40
C PRO A 97 7.81 -2.81 19.32
N SER A 98 6.83 -1.90 19.21
CA SER A 98 6.74 -0.69 20.07
C SER A 98 6.16 -0.95 21.45
N TYR A 99 5.49 -2.09 21.67
CA TYR A 99 4.86 -2.39 22.96
C TYR A 99 5.87 -2.40 24.11
N GLY A 100 5.57 -1.68 25.19
CA GLY A 100 6.45 -1.55 26.36
C GLY A 100 7.69 -0.69 26.18
N LYS A 101 7.81 0.05 25.06
CA LYS A 101 9.00 0.89 24.75
C LYS A 101 8.91 2.33 25.24
N GLY A 102 7.87 2.67 26.00
CA GLY A 102 7.70 3.98 26.63
C GLY A 102 6.49 4.76 26.10
N PRO A 103 6.06 5.81 26.84
CA PRO A 103 4.80 6.50 26.59
C PRO A 103 4.78 7.30 25.26
N ASP A 104 5.94 7.62 24.69
CA ASP A 104 6.06 8.37 23.45
C ASP A 104 6.06 7.46 22.20
N ARG A 105 6.11 6.14 22.40
CA ARG A 105 6.12 5.16 21.32
C ARG A 105 4.71 4.71 20.99
N TRP A 106 4.30 4.95 19.76
CA TRP A 106 2.99 4.55 19.25
C TRP A 106 2.97 3.05 18.96
N ILE A 107 1.88 2.40 19.37
CA ILE A 107 1.51 1.06 18.93
C ILE A 107 0.54 1.25 17.77
N THR A 108 0.93 0.87 16.56
CA THR A 108 0.10 1.03 15.37
C THR A 108 -0.37 -0.31 14.85
N GLY A 109 -1.57 -0.32 14.28
CA GLY A 109 -2.17 -1.48 13.63
C GLY A 109 -2.93 -1.09 12.36
N TRP A 110 -3.29 -2.09 11.55
CA TRP A 110 -4.02 -1.89 10.33
C TRP A 110 -4.94 -3.06 9.98
N GLY A 111 -5.96 -2.77 9.19
CA GLY A 111 -6.72 -3.76 8.46
C GLY A 111 -7.85 -4.44 9.25
N TYR A 112 -8.22 -3.97 10.45
CA TYR A 112 -9.38 -4.52 11.12
C TYR A 112 -10.65 -4.26 10.30
N ASP A 113 -11.57 -5.18 10.41
CA ASP A 113 -12.90 -5.14 9.81
C ASP A 113 -13.87 -5.74 10.83
N GLU A 114 -14.74 -4.91 11.41
CA GLU A 114 -15.67 -5.33 12.46
C GLU A 114 -16.65 -6.40 11.99
N THR A 115 -16.91 -6.49 10.69
CA THR A 115 -17.78 -7.52 10.14
C THR A 115 -17.16 -8.92 10.19
N LYS A 116 -15.83 -8.98 10.35
CA LYS A 116 -15.05 -10.21 10.44
C LYS A 116 -14.66 -10.56 11.89
N LEU A 117 -14.89 -9.66 12.84
CA LEU A 117 -14.69 -9.94 14.25
C LEU A 117 -15.89 -10.69 14.83
N ALA A 118 -15.64 -11.62 15.75
CA ALA A 118 -16.69 -12.43 16.39
C ALA A 118 -17.73 -11.58 17.13
N GLU A 119 -17.33 -10.42 17.66
CA GLU A 119 -18.20 -9.49 18.35
C GLU A 119 -19.09 -8.66 17.43
N HIS A 120 -18.83 -8.64 16.13
CA HIS A 120 -19.55 -7.87 15.11
C HIS A 120 -19.77 -6.41 15.51
N ARG A 121 -18.79 -5.81 16.16
CA ARG A 121 -18.76 -4.40 16.52
C ARG A 121 -17.40 -3.79 16.32
N THR A 122 -17.36 -2.50 16.07
CA THR A 122 -16.10 -1.74 16.08
C THR A 122 -15.50 -1.74 17.48
N PRO A 123 -14.21 -2.08 17.66
CA PRO A 123 -13.51 -1.91 18.92
C PRO A 123 -13.47 -0.43 19.33
N THR A 124 -13.47 -0.18 20.62
CA THR A 124 -13.45 1.16 21.19
C THR A 124 -12.15 1.42 21.96
N ARG A 125 -11.97 2.65 22.45
CA ARG A 125 -10.85 2.98 23.34
C ARG A 125 -10.74 2.03 24.54
N HIS A 126 -11.88 1.55 25.07
CA HIS A 126 -11.88 0.65 26.22
C HIS A 126 -11.25 -0.70 25.90
N ASP A 127 -11.46 -1.22 24.70
CA ASP A 127 -10.82 -2.45 24.24
C ASP A 127 -9.31 -2.22 24.08
N LEU A 128 -8.91 -1.09 23.50
CA LEU A 128 -7.49 -0.77 23.27
C LEU A 128 -6.76 -0.38 24.58
N ASP A 129 -7.43 0.20 25.54
CA ASP A 129 -6.89 0.48 26.88
C ASP A 129 -6.48 -0.80 27.63
N LEU A 130 -7.07 -1.95 27.28
CA LEU A 130 -6.62 -3.27 27.77
C LEU A 130 -5.22 -3.64 27.25
N VAL A 131 -4.77 -3.07 26.14
CA VAL A 131 -3.39 -3.24 25.66
C VAL A 131 -2.45 -2.32 26.45
N SER A 132 -2.75 -1.02 26.50
CA SER A 132 -1.98 -0.03 27.26
C SER A 132 -2.82 1.23 27.51
N THR A 133 -2.73 1.75 28.73
CA THR A 133 -3.26 3.07 29.11
C THR A 133 -2.19 4.17 29.11
N THR A 134 -0.92 3.80 28.90
CA THR A 134 0.22 4.74 28.95
C THR A 134 0.84 4.99 27.58
N GLN A 135 0.75 4.04 26.66
CA GLN A 135 1.22 4.21 25.28
C GLN A 135 0.03 4.55 24.37
N PRO A 136 0.21 5.49 23.43
CA PRO A 136 -0.82 5.77 22.43
C PRO A 136 -0.94 4.61 21.44
N ILE A 137 -2.20 4.25 21.11
CA ILE A 137 -2.55 3.19 20.18
C ILE A 137 -3.43 3.76 19.09
N TYR A 138 -3.12 3.43 17.84
CA TYR A 138 -3.91 3.78 16.68
C TYR A 138 -3.95 2.61 15.70
N ILE A 139 -5.15 2.28 15.21
CA ILE A 139 -5.37 1.22 14.22
C ILE A 139 -6.22 1.78 13.09
N ILE A 140 -5.73 1.68 11.85
CA ILE A 140 -6.51 2.04 10.67
C ILE A 140 -7.40 0.87 10.26
N ARG A 141 -8.65 1.16 9.88
CA ARG A 141 -9.60 0.18 9.35
C ARG A 141 -9.18 -0.29 7.94
N SER A 142 -9.72 -1.41 7.52
CA SER A 142 -9.43 -2.00 6.18
C SER A 142 -9.79 -1.10 5.01
N ASP A 143 -10.71 -0.14 5.17
CA ASP A 143 -11.09 0.85 4.18
C ASP A 143 -10.09 2.03 4.06
N CYS A 144 -9.14 2.14 4.99
CA CYS A 144 -8.19 3.26 5.11
C CYS A 144 -8.82 4.64 5.37
N HIS A 145 -10.15 4.73 5.54
CA HIS A 145 -10.88 5.97 5.81
C HIS A 145 -11.15 6.18 7.28
N SER A 146 -11.44 5.10 8.01
CA SER A 146 -11.78 5.12 9.43
C SER A 146 -10.66 4.52 10.28
N GLY A 147 -10.69 4.79 11.58
CA GLY A 147 -9.72 4.23 12.51
C GLY A 147 -10.27 4.15 13.92
N ILE A 148 -9.48 3.53 14.79
CA ILE A 148 -9.74 3.46 16.22
C ILE A 148 -8.47 3.83 17.00
N CYS A 149 -8.66 4.41 18.15
CA CYS A 149 -7.56 4.77 19.03
C CYS A 149 -7.92 4.60 20.50
N ASN A 150 -6.90 4.49 21.36
CA ASN A 150 -7.10 4.37 22.79
C ASN A 150 -7.24 5.74 23.47
N THR A 151 -7.53 5.73 24.78
CA THR A 151 -7.67 6.94 25.59
C THR A 151 -6.41 7.81 25.53
N LYS A 152 -5.22 7.23 25.59
CA LYS A 152 -3.96 7.96 25.53
C LYS A 152 -3.75 8.71 24.20
N ALA A 153 -4.14 8.12 23.09
CA ALA A 153 -4.07 8.75 21.78
C ALA A 153 -5.07 9.91 21.65
N LEU A 154 -6.31 9.77 22.20
CA LEU A 154 -7.28 10.87 22.26
C LEU A 154 -6.76 12.05 23.07
N GLU A 155 -6.14 11.79 24.23
CA GLU A 155 -5.51 12.82 25.06
C GLU A 155 -4.44 13.60 24.29
N LEU A 156 -3.52 12.90 23.63
CA LEU A 156 -2.46 13.53 22.85
C LEU A 156 -3.01 14.34 21.66
N ALA A 157 -4.11 13.89 21.06
CA ALA A 157 -4.78 14.59 19.97
C ALA A 157 -5.63 15.79 20.44
N GLY A 158 -5.80 15.96 21.77
CA GLY A 158 -6.66 16.97 22.35
C GLY A 158 -8.13 16.78 21.98
N VAL A 159 -8.58 15.53 21.79
CA VAL A 159 -9.97 15.19 21.48
C VAL A 159 -10.72 14.94 22.76
N THR A 160 -11.65 15.83 23.08
CA THR A 160 -12.44 15.84 24.31
C THR A 160 -13.93 15.80 23.99
N ARG A 161 -14.78 15.80 25.03
CA ARG A 161 -16.23 15.94 24.88
C ARG A 161 -16.61 17.21 24.10
N ASP A 162 -15.88 18.29 24.30
CA ASP A 162 -16.18 19.61 23.73
C ASP A 162 -15.52 19.85 22.37
N THR A 163 -14.72 18.90 21.88
CA THR A 163 -14.08 18.98 20.56
C THR A 163 -15.16 18.82 19.49
N PRO A 164 -15.37 19.82 18.61
CA PRO A 164 -16.34 19.68 17.53
C PRO A 164 -15.87 18.63 16.50
N ASP A 165 -16.82 18.02 15.82
CA ASP A 165 -16.51 17.18 14.69
C ASP A 165 -15.90 18.02 13.55
N PRO A 166 -14.97 17.47 12.78
CA PRO A 166 -14.41 18.14 11.61
C PRO A 166 -15.45 18.30 10.49
N ALA A 167 -15.10 19.06 9.45
CA ALA A 167 -16.01 19.27 8.31
C ALA A 167 -16.32 17.97 7.57
N VAL A 168 -15.37 17.05 7.50
CA VAL A 168 -15.54 15.72 6.90
C VAL A 168 -15.19 14.65 7.93
N GLY A 169 -16.22 13.97 8.44
CA GLY A 169 -16.09 12.90 9.42
C GLY A 169 -16.62 13.26 10.81
N ALA A 170 -16.37 12.38 11.78
CA ALA A 170 -16.84 12.55 13.16
C ALA A 170 -15.97 11.78 14.14
N PHE A 171 -15.97 12.22 15.40
CA PHE A 171 -15.46 11.47 16.54
C PHE A 171 -16.59 10.63 17.12
N GLY A 172 -16.40 9.31 17.16
CA GLY A 172 -17.36 8.42 17.84
C GLY A 172 -17.46 8.79 19.33
N ARG A 173 -18.66 8.72 19.89
CA ARG A 173 -18.94 9.18 21.26
C ARG A 173 -19.76 8.16 22.03
N GLU A 174 -19.54 8.14 23.32
CA GLU A 174 -20.42 7.47 24.29
C GLU A 174 -21.74 8.26 24.45
N ALA A 175 -22.72 7.67 25.15
CA ALA A 175 -24.01 8.31 25.41
C ALA A 175 -23.90 9.64 26.16
N ASP A 176 -22.84 9.82 26.95
CA ASP A 176 -22.58 11.05 27.70
C ASP A 176 -21.78 12.11 26.89
N GLY A 177 -21.47 11.82 25.64
CA GLY A 177 -20.68 12.69 24.73
C GLY A 177 -19.17 12.51 24.83
N THR A 178 -18.66 11.65 25.68
CA THR A 178 -17.22 11.37 25.78
C THR A 178 -16.73 10.62 24.54
N PRO A 179 -15.59 10.99 23.91
CA PRO A 179 -15.06 10.27 22.76
C PRO A 179 -14.79 8.79 23.09
N ASN A 180 -15.28 7.88 22.24
CA ASN A 180 -15.13 6.44 22.44
C ASN A 180 -13.95 5.79 21.70
N GLY A 181 -13.16 6.61 21.00
CA GLY A 181 -11.98 6.17 20.26
C GLY A 181 -12.21 5.82 18.80
N ILE A 182 -13.45 5.80 18.32
CA ILE A 182 -13.74 5.58 16.91
C ILE A 182 -13.58 6.91 16.15
N LEU A 183 -12.91 6.84 15.01
CA LEU A 183 -12.60 7.99 14.15
C LEU A 183 -13.23 7.71 12.78
N PHE A 184 -14.24 8.47 12.43
CA PHE A 184 -14.92 8.33 11.13
C PHE A 184 -14.36 9.29 10.12
N GLU A 185 -14.05 8.78 8.92
CA GLU A 185 -13.56 9.53 7.77
C GLU A 185 -12.19 10.21 7.96
N LEU A 186 -11.69 10.77 6.89
CA LEU A 186 -10.28 11.17 6.76
C LEU A 186 -9.85 12.26 7.74
N GLU A 187 -10.68 13.28 8.01
CA GLU A 187 -10.26 14.41 8.84
C GLU A 187 -10.20 14.05 10.32
N ALA A 188 -11.22 13.33 10.84
CA ALA A 188 -11.20 12.85 12.21
C ALA A 188 -10.04 11.88 12.43
N ASN A 189 -9.80 11.01 11.43
CA ASN A 189 -8.72 10.05 11.43
C ASN A 189 -7.34 10.73 11.41
N ALA A 190 -7.15 11.72 10.54
CA ALA A 190 -5.91 12.49 10.41
C ALA A 190 -5.53 13.22 11.71
N ARG A 191 -6.51 13.67 12.50
CA ARG A 191 -6.28 14.35 13.79
C ARG A 191 -5.43 13.52 14.75
N VAL A 192 -5.65 12.22 14.79
CA VAL A 192 -4.91 11.28 15.66
C VAL A 192 -3.70 10.71 14.90
N ARG A 193 -3.91 10.22 13.68
CA ARG A 193 -2.87 9.56 12.88
C ARG A 193 -1.66 10.43 12.63
N SER A 194 -1.85 11.76 12.46
CA SER A 194 -0.74 12.69 12.20
C SER A 194 0.28 12.79 13.33
N LEU A 195 -0.10 12.37 14.56
CA LEU A 195 0.77 12.36 15.73
C LEU A 195 1.60 11.09 15.85
N ALA A 196 1.21 10.00 15.19
CA ALA A 196 1.98 8.77 15.16
C ALA A 196 3.30 8.99 14.39
N GLU A 197 4.34 8.22 14.75
CA GLU A 197 5.60 8.23 14.01
C GLU A 197 5.34 7.93 12.52
N LYS A 198 5.85 8.79 11.66
CA LYS A 198 5.85 8.56 10.22
C LYS A 198 7.14 7.86 9.81
N PRO A 199 7.10 6.92 8.84
CA PRO A 199 8.33 6.34 8.33
C PRO A 199 9.20 7.44 7.72
N ASP A 200 10.51 7.35 7.94
CA ASP A 200 11.47 8.20 7.25
C ASP A 200 11.63 7.78 5.79
N PHE A 201 12.29 8.63 5.00
CA PHE A 201 12.48 8.40 3.56
C PHE A 201 13.17 7.05 3.29
N GLU A 202 14.22 6.71 4.04
CA GLU A 202 14.97 5.46 3.84
C GLU A 202 14.11 4.23 4.10
N SER A 203 13.28 4.28 5.14
CA SER A 203 12.32 3.20 5.46
C SER A 203 11.29 3.02 4.34
N VAL A 204 10.77 4.10 3.76
CA VAL A 204 9.84 4.05 2.63
C VAL A 204 10.51 3.43 1.41
N VAL A 205 11.71 3.87 1.06
CA VAL A 205 12.49 3.33 -0.07
C VAL A 205 12.71 1.82 0.07
N LYS A 206 13.08 1.35 1.27
CA LYS A 206 13.26 -0.09 1.54
C LYS A 206 11.96 -0.89 1.37
N VAL A 207 10.83 -0.35 1.79
CA VAL A 207 9.53 -1.03 1.63
C VAL A 207 9.13 -1.09 0.16
N ILE A 208 9.29 0.00 -0.59
CA ILE A 208 9.02 0.01 -2.03
C ILE A 208 9.92 -1.03 -2.73
N ALA A 209 11.21 -1.02 -2.48
CA ALA A 209 12.14 -2.00 -3.07
C ALA A 209 11.76 -3.45 -2.71
N GLY A 210 11.43 -3.71 -1.44
CA GLY A 210 11.03 -5.04 -0.98
C GLY A 210 9.69 -5.53 -1.55
N SER A 211 8.81 -4.62 -1.98
CA SER A 211 7.50 -4.99 -2.57
C SER A 211 7.62 -5.60 -3.96
N ALA A 212 8.65 -5.28 -4.73
CA ALA A 212 8.83 -5.74 -6.10
C ALA A 212 8.73 -7.27 -6.23
N ARG A 213 9.45 -8.00 -5.37
CA ARG A 213 9.38 -9.45 -5.34
C ARG A 213 7.95 -9.98 -5.14
N HIS A 214 7.19 -9.34 -4.26
CA HIS A 214 5.82 -9.74 -3.96
C HIS A 214 4.89 -9.59 -5.18
N PHE A 215 5.07 -8.51 -5.94
CA PHE A 215 4.35 -8.27 -7.19
C PHE A 215 4.76 -9.27 -8.28
N HIS A 216 6.06 -9.50 -8.47
CA HIS A 216 6.57 -10.48 -9.44
C HIS A 216 6.06 -11.91 -9.19
N GLU A 217 6.06 -12.36 -7.94
CA GLU A 217 5.54 -13.68 -7.56
C GLU A 217 4.04 -13.86 -7.92
N ARG A 218 3.32 -12.75 -8.18
CA ARG A 218 1.91 -12.72 -8.60
C ARG A 218 1.70 -12.36 -10.05
N GLY A 219 2.78 -12.19 -10.81
CA GLY A 219 2.73 -11.90 -12.24
C GLY A 219 2.50 -10.43 -12.59
N TYR A 220 2.63 -9.51 -11.65
CA TYR A 220 2.56 -8.08 -11.94
C TYR A 220 3.88 -7.56 -12.53
N SER A 221 3.78 -6.69 -13.52
CA SER A 221 4.88 -5.97 -14.16
C SER A 221 4.75 -4.44 -14.02
N VAL A 222 3.57 -3.96 -13.68
CA VAL A 222 3.27 -2.53 -13.49
C VAL A 222 2.50 -2.35 -12.19
N VAL A 223 2.84 -1.33 -11.44
CA VAL A 223 2.11 -0.88 -10.23
C VAL A 223 1.66 0.57 -10.39
N THR A 224 0.60 0.95 -9.70
CA THR A 224 0.02 2.30 -9.79
C THR A 224 -0.14 2.91 -8.40
N GLU A 225 0.71 3.88 -8.03
CA GLU A 225 0.55 4.65 -6.80
C GLU A 225 -0.46 5.78 -7.01
N MET A 226 -1.63 5.67 -6.37
CA MET A 226 -2.76 6.59 -6.55
C MET A 226 -2.70 7.83 -5.66
N MET A 227 -1.74 7.92 -4.73
CA MET A 227 -1.60 9.03 -3.79
C MET A 227 -0.17 9.55 -3.73
N ALA A 228 0.50 9.62 -4.89
CA ALA A 228 1.83 10.19 -4.99
C ALA A 228 1.83 11.66 -4.53
N ARG A 229 2.83 12.05 -3.75
CA ARG A 229 2.97 13.39 -3.16
C ARG A 229 4.35 13.95 -3.41
N ARG A 230 4.46 15.29 -3.46
CA ARG A 230 5.75 16.00 -3.50
C ARG A 230 6.29 16.28 -2.10
N SER A 231 5.41 16.48 -1.11
CA SER A 231 5.75 16.84 0.26
C SER A 231 4.78 16.16 1.24
N PRO A 232 5.17 15.84 2.49
CA PRO A 232 6.52 16.02 3.06
C PRO A 232 7.54 14.97 2.56
N LEU A 233 7.09 13.91 1.88
CA LEU A 233 7.92 12.88 1.30
C LEU A 233 7.65 12.82 -0.21
N ASN A 234 8.68 13.04 -1.01
CA ASN A 234 8.57 13.00 -2.46
C ASN A 234 8.47 11.54 -2.94
N THR A 235 7.29 11.14 -3.41
CA THR A 235 7.01 9.78 -3.85
C THR A 235 7.83 9.37 -5.06
N LEU A 236 8.00 10.26 -6.05
CA LEU A 236 8.80 9.98 -7.24
C LEU A 236 10.27 9.72 -6.87
N GLU A 237 10.84 10.52 -5.98
CA GLU A 237 12.21 10.30 -5.50
C GLU A 237 12.34 8.99 -4.74
N ALA A 238 11.32 8.60 -3.97
CA ALA A 238 11.33 7.32 -3.25
C ALA A 238 11.31 6.12 -4.19
N PHE A 239 10.51 6.15 -5.26
CA PHE A 239 10.51 5.10 -6.28
C PHE A 239 11.84 5.04 -7.02
N ARG A 240 12.39 6.18 -7.46
CA ARG A 240 13.72 6.24 -8.10
C ARG A 240 14.84 5.72 -7.20
N ALA A 241 14.79 6.04 -5.91
CA ALA A 241 15.77 5.54 -4.94
C ALA A 241 15.61 4.03 -4.67
N ALA A 242 14.44 3.45 -4.92
CA ALA A 242 14.19 2.02 -4.78
C ALA A 242 14.71 1.19 -5.96
N GLU A 243 14.86 1.77 -7.16
CA GLU A 243 15.36 1.07 -8.36
C GLU A 243 16.71 0.36 -8.12
N PRO A 244 17.76 1.02 -7.63
CA PRO A 244 19.04 0.36 -7.38
C PRO A 244 19.01 -0.67 -6.24
N LEU A 245 17.92 -0.69 -5.45
CA LEU A 245 17.69 -1.66 -4.39
C LEU A 245 16.83 -2.85 -4.83
N GLY A 246 16.46 -2.93 -6.12
CA GLY A 246 15.76 -4.06 -6.71
C GLY A 246 14.29 -3.80 -7.04
N PHE A 247 13.84 -2.55 -7.04
CA PHE A 247 12.52 -2.22 -7.60
C PHE A 247 12.65 -2.07 -9.12
N ASP A 248 12.26 -3.10 -9.84
CA ASP A 248 12.38 -3.23 -11.30
C ASP A 248 11.02 -3.30 -12.02
N LEU A 249 9.94 -2.92 -11.31
CA LEU A 249 8.61 -2.78 -11.87
C LEU A 249 8.44 -1.39 -12.51
N GLN A 250 7.62 -1.31 -13.55
CA GLN A 250 7.14 -0.03 -14.03
C GLN A 250 6.15 0.56 -13.03
N ALA A 251 6.31 1.84 -12.67
CA ALA A 251 5.41 2.52 -11.75
C ALA A 251 4.70 3.70 -12.45
N ALA A 252 3.35 3.71 -12.37
CA ALA A 252 2.53 4.86 -12.73
C ALA A 252 2.19 5.65 -11.45
N LEU A 253 2.54 6.93 -11.39
CA LEU A 253 2.35 7.76 -10.21
C LEU A 253 1.26 8.82 -10.48
N TYR A 254 0.18 8.76 -9.72
CA TYR A 254 -0.89 9.76 -9.75
C TYR A 254 -0.69 10.77 -8.64
N LEU A 255 -0.26 11.98 -9.00
CA LEU A 255 -0.01 13.06 -8.04
C LEU A 255 -1.31 13.56 -7.44
N VAL A 256 -1.35 13.61 -6.11
CA VAL A 256 -2.45 14.25 -5.38
C VAL A 256 -2.35 15.75 -5.56
N TRP A 257 -3.44 16.36 -6.03
CA TRP A 257 -3.57 17.82 -6.09
C TRP A 257 -3.82 18.35 -4.66
N GLU A 258 -2.87 19.07 -4.10
CA GLU A 258 -2.94 19.60 -2.73
C GLU A 258 -3.59 20.99 -2.68
N GLY A 259 -4.25 21.46 -3.74
CA GLY A 259 -5.02 22.70 -3.82
C GLY A 259 -4.28 23.91 -3.28
N GLY A 260 -3.66 24.71 -4.13
CA GLY A 260 -3.14 26.02 -3.78
C GLY A 260 -3.82 27.07 -4.66
N GLU A 261 -3.93 28.30 -4.21
CA GLU A 261 -4.47 29.43 -4.99
C GLU A 261 -3.65 29.75 -6.26
N ASP A 262 -2.57 29.02 -6.50
CA ASP A 262 -1.67 29.16 -7.63
C ASP A 262 -1.76 27.94 -8.57
N ASP A 263 -2.30 28.11 -9.75
CA ASP A 263 -2.29 27.18 -10.90
C ASP A 263 -0.86 26.74 -11.34
N ARG A 264 0.18 27.30 -10.75
CA ARG A 264 1.60 27.00 -11.02
C ARG A 264 1.98 25.54 -10.77
N GLY A 265 1.26 24.82 -9.90
CA GLY A 265 1.51 23.40 -9.63
C GLY A 265 1.24 22.49 -10.84
N MET A 266 0.28 22.82 -11.72
CA MET A 266 0.02 22.06 -12.95
C MET A 266 1.04 22.36 -14.04
N ALA A 267 1.52 23.61 -14.16
CA ALA A 267 2.54 23.98 -15.12
C ALA A 267 3.88 23.26 -14.86
N ASP A 268 4.29 23.17 -13.58
CA ASP A 268 5.51 22.44 -13.19
C ASP A 268 5.47 20.94 -13.48
N ILE A 269 4.29 20.30 -13.43
CA ILE A 269 4.14 18.88 -13.76
C ILE A 269 4.38 18.64 -15.25
N THR A 270 3.91 19.55 -16.12
CA THR A 270 3.98 19.38 -17.58
C THR A 270 5.36 19.70 -18.17
N GLU A 271 6.20 20.46 -17.49
CA GLU A 271 7.55 20.83 -17.97
C GLU A 271 8.66 19.87 -17.53
N ASN A 272 8.50 19.14 -16.43
CA ASN A 272 9.56 18.28 -15.87
C ASN A 272 9.40 16.77 -16.15
N GLU A 273 8.34 16.36 -16.82
CA GLU A 273 8.02 14.93 -17.06
C GLU A 273 7.98 14.54 -18.54
N LYS A 274 8.72 15.27 -19.40
CA LYS A 274 8.90 14.90 -20.80
C LYS A 274 10.23 14.17 -21.01
#